data_adbdbb91e1a85077f8fef5d5046a4b1e
#
_entry.id   adbdbb91e1a85077f8fef5d5046a4b1e
#
_cell.length_a   1.000
_cell.length_b   1.000
_cell.length_c   1.000
_cell.angle_alpha   90.00
_cell.angle_beta   90.00
_cell.angle_gamma   90.00
#
_symmetry.space_group_name_H-M   'P 1'
#
loop_
_entity.id
_entity.type
_entity.pdbx_description
1 polymer ?
#
loop_
_entity_poly.entity_id
_entity_poly.type
_entity_poly.pdbx_seq_one_letter_code
_entity_poly.pdbx_strand_id
1 'polypeptide(L)'
;MKYLINNSTDPYFNLAFDEYCLENIPSEEPYFFLWRNRPAVIIGLNQNAYSEVNLDYLNSHGITLARRVTGGGAVYHDLQNMNYTCLLYTSDAADE
;
A
#
# COMPACT_ATOMS: atom_id res chain seq x y z
N MET A 1 -21.41 -3.04 -3.42
CA MET A 1 -19.95 -2.82 -3.28
C MET A 1 -19.40 -2.28 -4.58
N LYS A 2 -18.59 -1.24 -4.49
CA LYS A 2 -17.96 -0.64 -5.65
C LYS A 2 -16.63 -1.32 -5.92
N TYR A 3 -16.42 -1.73 -7.17
CA TYR A 3 -15.15 -2.34 -7.56
C TYR A 3 -14.36 -1.32 -8.36
N LEU A 4 -13.17 -1.02 -7.88
CA LEU A 4 -12.30 -0.04 -8.52
C LEU A 4 -11.24 -0.78 -9.34
N ILE A 5 -10.74 -0.10 -10.38
CA ILE A 5 -9.72 -0.68 -11.25
C ILE A 5 -8.46 0.17 -11.14
N ASN A 6 -7.36 -0.48 -10.81
CA ASN A 6 -6.06 0.15 -10.74
C ASN A 6 -5.04 -0.81 -11.36
N ASN A 7 -4.57 -0.47 -12.54
CA ASN A 7 -3.63 -1.31 -13.28
C ASN A 7 -2.17 -0.86 -13.13
N SER A 8 -1.92 0.14 -12.30
CA SER A 8 -0.56 0.64 -12.09
C SER A 8 0.26 -0.37 -11.29
N THR A 9 1.55 -0.49 -11.63
CA THR A 9 2.50 -1.26 -10.84
C THR A 9 3.50 -0.35 -10.14
N ASP A 10 3.29 0.95 -10.19
CA ASP A 10 4.15 1.93 -9.53
C ASP A 10 3.86 1.97 -8.04
N PRO A 11 4.82 1.61 -7.17
CA PRO A 11 4.56 1.57 -5.73
C PRO A 11 4.14 2.92 -5.16
N TYR A 12 4.70 4.00 -5.63
CA TYR A 12 4.34 5.33 -5.11
C TYR A 12 2.91 5.68 -5.48
N PHE A 13 2.53 5.44 -6.74
CA PHE A 13 1.16 5.70 -7.16
C PHE A 13 0.18 4.82 -6.39
N ASN A 14 0.52 3.55 -6.22
CA ASN A 14 -0.40 2.61 -5.58
C ASN A 14 -0.64 2.96 -4.11
N LEU A 15 0.41 3.35 -3.38
CA LEU A 15 0.23 3.79 -2.00
C LEU A 15 -0.58 5.07 -1.94
N ALA A 16 -0.33 6.00 -2.85
CA ALA A 16 -1.08 7.25 -2.90
C ALA A 16 -2.54 7.00 -3.27
N PHE A 17 -2.81 6.08 -4.17
CA PHE A 17 -4.17 5.74 -4.57
C PHE A 17 -4.94 5.12 -3.42
N ASP A 18 -4.29 4.23 -2.68
CA ASP A 18 -4.90 3.60 -1.51
C ASP A 18 -5.29 4.65 -0.47
N GLU A 19 -4.39 5.58 -0.18
CA GLU A 19 -4.66 6.66 0.76
C GLU A 19 -5.75 7.59 0.23
N TYR A 20 -5.71 7.91 -1.06
CA TYR A 20 -6.70 8.78 -1.68
C TYR A 20 -8.10 8.19 -1.55
N CYS A 21 -8.24 6.89 -1.81
CA CYS A 21 -9.54 6.23 -1.68
C CYS A 21 -10.05 6.27 -0.25
N LEU A 22 -9.16 6.03 0.71
CA LEU A 22 -9.56 6.04 2.11
C LEU A 22 -10.05 7.41 2.54
N GLU A 23 -9.45 8.49 2.03
CA GLU A 23 -9.78 9.84 2.43
C GLU A 23 -10.95 10.44 1.66
N ASN A 24 -11.18 9.99 0.44
CA ASN A 24 -12.12 10.65 -0.46
C ASN A 24 -13.38 9.86 -0.79
N ILE A 25 -13.36 8.54 -0.61
CA ILE A 25 -14.58 7.76 -0.81
C ILE A 25 -15.35 7.76 0.50
N PRO A 26 -16.64 8.14 0.47
CA PRO A 26 -17.45 8.17 1.69
C PRO A 26 -17.44 6.82 2.41
N SER A 27 -17.39 6.84 3.72
CA SER A 27 -17.30 5.62 4.52
C SER A 27 -18.54 4.74 4.37
N GLU A 28 -19.64 5.28 3.85
CA GLU A 28 -20.86 4.53 3.61
C GLU A 28 -20.82 3.76 2.29
N GLU A 29 -19.79 3.96 1.49
CA GLU A 29 -19.68 3.27 0.19
C GLU A 29 -18.59 2.21 0.27
N PRO A 30 -18.96 0.93 0.46
CA PRO A 30 -17.95 -0.14 0.46
C PRO A 30 -17.26 -0.22 -0.90
N TYR A 31 -15.97 -0.47 -0.89
CA TYR A 31 -15.23 -0.61 -2.12
C TYR A 31 -14.15 -1.67 -2.00
N PHE A 32 -13.68 -2.13 -3.15
CA PHE A 32 -12.67 -3.18 -3.24
C PHE A 32 -11.84 -2.97 -4.49
N PHE A 33 -10.53 -3.16 -4.40
CA PHE A 33 -9.69 -3.23 -5.59
C PHE A 33 -8.46 -4.08 -5.33
N LEU A 34 -7.94 -4.65 -6.42
CA LEU A 34 -6.72 -5.43 -6.42
C LEU A 34 -5.59 -4.57 -6.97
N TRP A 35 -4.38 -4.80 -6.49
CA TRP A 35 -3.23 -4.05 -6.97
C TRP A 35 -1.95 -4.82 -6.71
N ARG A 36 -0.93 -4.50 -7.48
CA ARG A 36 0.39 -5.11 -7.31
C ARG A 36 1.46 -4.10 -7.70
N ASN A 37 2.65 -4.28 -7.15
CA ASN A 37 3.76 -3.38 -7.36
C ASN A 37 4.89 -4.09 -8.11
N ARG A 38 5.62 -3.34 -8.94
CA ARG A 38 6.94 -3.80 -9.35
C ARG A 38 7.80 -3.91 -8.09
N PRO A 39 8.97 -4.59 -8.14
CA PRO A 39 9.74 -4.88 -6.93
C PRO A 39 9.94 -3.65 -6.06
N ALA A 40 9.53 -3.75 -4.80
CA ALA A 40 9.55 -2.64 -3.87
C ALA A 40 9.63 -3.15 -2.43
N VAL A 41 10.30 -2.37 -1.59
CA VAL A 41 10.23 -2.54 -0.14
C VAL A 41 9.36 -1.40 0.39
N ILE A 42 8.34 -1.75 1.15
CA ILE A 42 7.42 -0.79 1.74
C ILE A 42 7.70 -0.77 3.23
N ILE A 43 8.13 0.38 3.75
CA ILE A 43 8.41 0.51 5.18
C ILE A 43 7.26 1.25 5.86
N GLY A 44 7.17 1.04 7.17
CA GLY A 44 6.13 1.70 7.96
C GLY A 44 6.44 3.17 8.17
N LEU A 45 5.42 3.90 8.61
CA LEU A 45 5.50 5.35 8.77
C LEU A 45 6.66 5.79 9.63
N ASN A 46 6.94 5.08 10.71
CA ASN A 46 7.92 5.48 11.70
C ASN A 46 9.24 4.72 11.63
N GLN A 47 9.43 3.89 10.61
CA GLN A 47 10.67 3.13 10.49
C GLN A 47 11.78 3.98 9.90
N ASN A 48 13.00 3.72 10.38
CA ASN A 48 14.18 4.37 9.84
C ASN A 48 14.69 3.54 8.65
N ALA A 49 14.67 4.13 7.45
CA ALA A 49 15.05 3.42 6.25
C ALA A 49 16.49 2.91 6.31
N TYR A 50 17.39 3.70 6.90
CA TYR A 50 18.80 3.31 6.94
C TYR A 50 19.05 2.09 7.83
N SER A 51 18.25 1.90 8.87
CA SER A 51 18.42 0.75 9.75
C SER A 51 17.61 -0.45 9.32
N GLU A 52 16.56 -0.26 8.52
CA GLU A 52 15.66 -1.35 8.15
C GLU A 52 16.02 -2.03 6.84
N VAL A 53 16.69 -1.32 5.92
CA VAL A 53 16.98 -1.86 4.59
C VAL A 53 18.39 -1.50 4.15
N ASN A 54 18.90 -2.31 3.22
CA ASN A 54 20.19 -2.04 2.58
C ASN A 54 19.92 -1.20 1.31
N LEU A 55 20.10 0.12 1.43
CA LEU A 55 19.77 1.03 0.32
C LEU A 55 20.64 0.78 -0.91
N ASP A 56 21.90 0.43 -0.72
CA ASP A 56 22.76 0.13 -1.86
C ASP A 56 22.28 -1.07 -2.63
N TYR A 57 21.83 -2.10 -1.92
CA TYR A 57 21.28 -3.29 -2.56
C TYR A 57 20.01 -2.94 -3.34
N LEU A 58 19.13 -2.16 -2.74
CA LEU A 58 17.88 -1.78 -3.40
C LEU A 58 18.18 -1.01 -4.68
N ASN A 59 19.08 -0.04 -4.62
CA ASN A 59 19.41 0.79 -5.77
C ASN A 59 20.04 -0.03 -6.88
N SER A 60 20.94 -0.97 -6.55
CA SER A 60 21.62 -1.74 -7.57
C SER A 60 20.72 -2.80 -8.20
N HIS A 61 19.63 -3.16 -7.56
CA HIS A 61 18.70 -4.18 -8.07
C HIS A 61 17.39 -3.58 -8.59
N GLY A 62 17.29 -2.26 -8.68
CA GLY A 62 16.11 -1.62 -9.20
C GLY A 62 14.87 -1.80 -8.33
N ILE A 63 15.08 -1.95 -7.02
CA ILE A 63 13.97 -2.13 -6.07
C ILE A 63 13.61 -0.77 -5.49
N THR A 64 12.33 -0.41 -5.60
CA THR A 64 11.83 0.85 -5.11
C THR A 64 11.66 0.81 -3.59
N LEU A 65 12.05 1.90 -2.92
CA LEU A 65 11.77 2.05 -1.50
C LEU A 65 10.64 3.05 -1.34
N ALA A 66 9.61 2.67 -0.63
CA ALA A 66 8.47 3.56 -0.39
C ALA A 66 8.04 3.45 1.07
N ARG A 67 7.40 4.50 1.58
CA ARG A 67 6.92 4.56 2.96
C ARG A 67 5.41 4.66 2.94
N ARG A 68 4.74 3.80 3.69
CA ARG A 68 3.29 3.90 3.81
C ARG A 68 2.92 4.87 4.94
N VAL A 69 1.65 5.29 4.95
CA VAL A 69 1.18 6.25 5.95
C VAL A 69 0.79 5.60 7.27
N THR A 70 0.84 4.28 7.34
CA THR A 70 0.50 3.54 8.55
C THR A 70 1.75 2.94 9.19
N GLY A 71 1.64 2.55 10.45
CA GLY A 71 2.76 1.93 11.16
C GLY A 71 2.99 0.50 10.71
N GLY A 72 3.91 -0.16 11.41
CA GLY A 72 4.23 -1.56 11.17
C GLY A 72 5.62 -1.75 10.60
N GLY A 73 5.93 -2.98 10.22
CA GLY A 73 7.25 -3.35 9.75
C GLY A 73 7.44 -3.22 8.26
N ALA A 74 8.63 -3.56 7.79
CA ALA A 74 8.95 -3.54 6.38
C ALA A 74 8.42 -4.79 5.69
N VAL A 75 7.94 -4.63 4.47
CA VAL A 75 7.48 -5.76 3.66
C VAL A 75 8.03 -5.62 2.24
N TYR A 76 8.21 -6.76 1.58
CA TYR A 76 8.65 -6.78 0.20
C TYR A 76 7.47 -7.11 -0.71
N HIS A 77 7.33 -6.35 -1.79
CA HIS A 77 6.31 -6.60 -2.82
C HIS A 77 6.99 -6.84 -4.16
N ASP A 78 6.40 -7.70 -5.00
CA ASP A 78 6.77 -7.80 -6.40
C ASP A 78 5.51 -8.14 -7.22
N LEU A 79 5.70 -8.35 -8.52
CA LEU A 79 4.55 -8.56 -9.41
C LEU A 79 3.83 -9.88 -9.18
N GLN A 80 4.42 -10.79 -8.41
CA GLN A 80 3.76 -12.05 -8.06
C GLN A 80 2.90 -11.94 -6.83
N ASN A 81 3.02 -10.84 -6.08
CA ASN A 81 2.22 -10.60 -4.89
C ASN A 81 1.00 -9.76 -5.27
N MET A 82 -0.18 -10.34 -5.16
CA MET A 82 -1.41 -9.60 -5.38
C MET A 82 -1.89 -9.06 -4.04
N ASN A 83 -2.06 -7.75 -3.99
CA ASN A 83 -2.59 -7.07 -2.82
C ASN A 83 -4.05 -6.74 -3.06
N TYR A 84 -4.78 -6.57 -1.97
CA TYR A 84 -6.15 -6.09 -2.09
C TYR A 84 -6.42 -5.04 -1.04
N THR A 85 -7.29 -4.12 -1.39
CA THR A 85 -7.81 -3.13 -0.47
C THR A 85 -9.32 -3.30 -0.45
N CYS A 86 -9.86 -3.44 0.74
CA CYS A 86 -11.29 -3.66 0.91
C CYS A 86 -11.78 -2.80 2.06
N LEU A 87 -12.71 -1.92 1.78
CA LEU A 87 -13.38 -1.15 2.81
C LEU A 87 -14.83 -1.59 2.84
N LEU A 88 -15.25 -2.16 3.95
CA LEU A 88 -16.62 -2.58 4.14
C LEU A 88 -17.31 -1.57 5.03
N TYR A 89 -18.54 -1.24 4.69
CA TYR A 89 -19.32 -0.41 5.56
C TYR A 89 -19.73 -1.20 6.78
N THR A 90 -19.30 -0.74 7.95
CA THR A 90 -19.82 -1.26 9.21
C THR A 90 -19.83 -0.10 10.16
N SER A 91 -20.99 0.19 10.72
CA SER A 91 -21.07 1.25 11.71
C SER A 91 -20.30 0.89 12.97
N ASP A 92 -19.97 -0.35 13.13
CA ASP A 92 -19.31 -0.86 14.31
C ASP A 92 -17.82 -1.03 14.15
N ALA A 93 -17.30 -0.82 12.95
CA ALA A 93 -15.90 -1.10 12.69
C ALA A 93 -14.98 -0.30 13.61
N ALA A 94 -15.38 0.89 13.96
CA ALA A 94 -14.57 1.74 14.82
C ALA A 94 -14.54 1.23 16.26
N ASP A 95 -15.42 0.34 16.62
CA ASP A 95 -15.50 -0.18 17.98
C ASP A 95 -14.49 -1.29 18.23
N GLU A 96 -13.88 -1.79 17.19
CA GLU A 96 -12.95 -2.90 17.31
C GLU A 96 -11.54 -2.49 17.82
#